data_acd539c0b784f667c4f873f37318b79b
#
_entry.id   acd539c0b784f667c4f873f37318b79b
#
_cell.length_a   1.000
_cell.length_b   1.000
_cell.length_c   1.000
_cell.angle_alpha   90.00
_cell.angle_beta   90.00
_cell.angle_gamma   90.00
#
_symmetry.space_group_name_H-M   'P 1'
#
loop_
_entity.id
_entity.type
_entity.pdbx_description
1 polymer ?
#
loop_
_entity_poly.entity_id
_entity_poly.type
_entity_poly.pdbx_seq_one_letter_code
_entity_poly.pdbx_strand_id
1 'polypeptide(L)'
;MPTSTFAAALLLIQPAPLPDVQIETVGDQAYRLTVTIEGETSPASAQAALQPTALRLCGPESYVFGRYSFSSSETTPASGDAAGVASVTLVQNVTCGMREAEPASGATPAPPLSEADLERLTPMIDGLTERYFSAVEEARHAESLAMTSEEMTGGASLAEWTRTRDQQRAEAGAPVSRQVARLTWYANPAGVTPGYYAAVDYVASWERRDECGYLIWFSPDGVIPFTLTRQQQTWLDHGLDDETHAAIRQQFCAIL
;
A
#
# COMPACT_ATOMS: atom_id res chain seq x y z
N MET A 1 -38.43 -49.01 28.67
CA MET A 1 -37.71 -47.74 28.57
C MET A 1 -36.65 -47.91 27.52
N PRO A 2 -36.73 -47.29 26.36
CA PRO A 2 -35.70 -47.44 25.31
C PRO A 2 -34.62 -46.38 25.56
N THR A 3 -33.40 -46.83 25.64
CA THR A 3 -32.16 -46.01 25.71
C THR A 3 -31.78 -45.57 24.30
N SER A 4 -31.94 -44.27 24.02
CA SER A 4 -31.47 -43.65 22.78
C SER A 4 -29.96 -43.34 22.90
N THR A 5 -29.19 -43.99 22.06
CA THR A 5 -27.75 -43.75 21.91
C THR A 5 -27.56 -42.61 20.90
N PHE A 6 -27.13 -41.45 21.32
CA PHE A 6 -26.70 -40.37 20.44
C PHE A 6 -25.29 -40.64 19.92
N ALA A 7 -25.14 -40.91 18.64
CA ALA A 7 -23.84 -40.91 17.99
C ALA A 7 -23.45 -39.49 17.61
N ALA A 8 -22.45 -38.92 18.28
CA ALA A 8 -21.83 -37.66 17.92
C ALA A 8 -20.94 -37.84 16.70
N ALA A 9 -21.32 -37.30 15.56
CA ALA A 9 -20.47 -37.23 14.37
C ALA A 9 -19.41 -36.15 14.57
N LEU A 10 -18.15 -36.56 14.76
CA LEU A 10 -17.00 -35.63 14.70
C LEU A 10 -16.83 -35.20 13.22
N LEU A 11 -17.20 -33.98 12.90
CA LEU A 11 -16.82 -33.33 11.66
C LEU A 11 -15.31 -33.00 11.73
N LEU A 12 -14.51 -33.78 11.01
CA LEU A 12 -13.10 -33.46 10.77
C LEU A 12 -13.05 -32.23 9.86
N ILE A 13 -12.79 -31.06 10.45
CA ILE A 13 -12.49 -29.84 9.70
C ILE A 13 -11.11 -30.06 9.05
N GLN A 14 -11.08 -30.36 7.76
CA GLN A 14 -9.84 -30.40 7.00
C GLN A 14 -9.32 -28.96 6.87
N PRO A 15 -8.05 -28.67 7.26
CA PRO A 15 -7.46 -27.39 7.01
C PRO A 15 -7.45 -27.10 5.50
N ALA A 16 -7.83 -25.89 5.12
CA ALA A 16 -7.76 -25.45 3.73
C ALA A 16 -6.31 -25.60 3.22
N PRO A 17 -6.12 -26.03 1.97
CA PRO A 17 -4.78 -26.10 1.39
C PRO A 17 -4.13 -24.73 1.43
N LEU A 18 -2.86 -24.68 1.86
CA LEU A 18 -2.08 -23.44 1.83
C LEU A 18 -1.95 -22.96 0.37
N PRO A 19 -2.07 -21.65 0.11
CA PRO A 19 -1.88 -21.13 -1.23
C PRO A 19 -0.45 -21.39 -1.73
N ASP A 20 -0.30 -21.55 -3.04
CA ASP A 20 1.02 -21.72 -3.66
C ASP A 20 1.79 -20.39 -3.59
N VAL A 21 2.96 -20.43 -2.94
CA VAL A 21 3.81 -19.26 -2.74
C VAL A 21 5.08 -19.44 -3.56
N GLN A 22 5.27 -18.59 -4.56
CA GLN A 22 6.51 -18.50 -5.32
C GLN A 22 7.57 -17.76 -4.48
N ILE A 23 8.79 -18.31 -4.47
CA ILE A 23 9.91 -17.80 -3.67
C ILE A 23 11.07 -17.46 -4.61
N GLU A 24 11.52 -16.23 -4.57
CA GLU A 24 12.70 -15.73 -5.26
C GLU A 24 13.71 -15.24 -4.22
N THR A 25 14.97 -15.70 -4.30
CA THR A 25 16.06 -15.17 -3.48
C THR A 25 16.59 -13.89 -4.12
N VAL A 26 16.49 -12.75 -3.42
CA VAL A 26 16.90 -11.45 -3.94
C VAL A 26 18.17 -10.89 -3.28
N GLY A 27 18.68 -11.58 -2.27
CA GLY A 27 19.91 -11.22 -1.57
C GLY A 27 20.26 -12.22 -0.48
N ASP A 28 21.30 -11.94 0.28
CA ASP A 28 21.66 -12.74 1.45
C ASP A 28 20.57 -12.57 2.52
N GLN A 29 19.91 -13.68 2.89
CA GLN A 29 18.74 -13.73 3.79
C GLN A 29 17.56 -12.81 3.37
N ALA A 30 17.48 -12.45 2.09
CA ALA A 30 16.41 -11.65 1.55
C ALA A 30 15.67 -12.39 0.43
N TYR A 31 14.34 -12.39 0.53
CA TYR A 31 13.44 -13.14 -0.35
C TYR A 31 12.35 -12.22 -0.89
N ARG A 32 11.87 -12.55 -2.08
CA ARG A 32 10.63 -12.02 -2.63
C ARG A 32 9.62 -13.14 -2.70
N LEU A 33 8.50 -12.99 -2.01
CA LEU A 33 7.40 -13.94 -1.98
C LEU A 33 6.26 -13.42 -2.82
N THR A 34 5.73 -14.27 -3.70
CA THR A 34 4.54 -13.96 -4.50
C THR A 34 3.45 -14.98 -4.19
N VAL A 35 2.26 -14.50 -3.87
CA VAL A 35 1.06 -15.32 -3.66
C VAL A 35 -0.10 -14.76 -4.45
N THR A 36 -0.88 -15.65 -5.06
CA THR A 36 -2.18 -15.31 -5.67
C THR A 36 -3.27 -16.03 -4.90
N ILE A 37 -4.27 -15.30 -4.45
CA ILE A 37 -5.41 -15.85 -3.69
C ILE A 37 -6.69 -15.53 -4.46
N GLU A 38 -7.40 -16.59 -4.84
CA GLU A 38 -8.70 -16.49 -5.49
C GLU A 38 -9.81 -16.25 -4.45
N GLY A 39 -10.83 -15.47 -4.81
CA GLY A 39 -11.96 -15.14 -3.93
C GLY A 39 -11.61 -14.14 -2.82
N GLU A 40 -10.40 -13.58 -2.84
CA GLU A 40 -9.90 -12.63 -1.85
C GLU A 40 -9.51 -11.33 -2.56
N THR A 41 -9.83 -10.20 -1.93
CA THR A 41 -9.51 -8.86 -2.47
C THR A 41 -8.61 -8.04 -1.53
N SER A 42 -8.33 -8.58 -0.33
CA SER A 42 -7.56 -7.87 0.70
C SER A 42 -6.07 -8.19 0.63
N PRO A 43 -5.19 -7.18 0.45
CA PRO A 43 -3.74 -7.38 0.58
C PRO A 43 -3.32 -7.87 1.97
N ALA A 44 -4.07 -7.55 3.02
CA ALA A 44 -3.80 -8.00 4.39
C ALA A 44 -3.99 -9.51 4.54
N SER A 45 -5.05 -10.07 3.94
CA SER A 45 -5.26 -11.53 3.91
C SER A 45 -4.18 -12.23 3.10
N ALA A 46 -3.78 -11.67 1.96
CA ALA A 46 -2.69 -12.18 1.15
C ALA A 46 -1.35 -12.14 1.92
N GLN A 47 -1.08 -11.08 2.68
CA GLN A 47 0.11 -10.99 3.52
C GLN A 47 0.08 -12.02 4.67
N ALA A 48 -1.08 -12.24 5.29
CA ALA A 48 -1.23 -13.26 6.33
C ALA A 48 -0.94 -14.66 5.78
N ALA A 49 -1.31 -14.96 4.54
CA ALA A 49 -1.03 -16.23 3.87
C ALA A 49 0.47 -16.44 3.59
N LEU A 50 1.28 -15.39 3.54
CA LEU A 50 2.75 -15.49 3.38
C LEU A 50 3.49 -15.81 4.68
N GLN A 51 2.88 -15.55 5.86
CA GLN A 51 3.54 -15.73 7.16
C GLN A 51 4.13 -17.14 7.37
N PRO A 52 3.41 -18.25 7.09
CA PRO A 52 3.97 -19.58 7.26
C PRO A 52 5.22 -19.84 6.41
N THR A 53 5.25 -19.26 5.19
CA THR A 53 6.40 -19.39 4.30
C THR A 53 7.57 -18.54 4.79
N ALA A 54 7.33 -17.30 5.25
CA ALA A 54 8.34 -16.44 5.84
C ALA A 54 8.97 -17.10 7.08
N LEU A 55 8.17 -17.66 7.99
CA LEU A 55 8.65 -18.42 9.16
C LEU A 55 9.49 -19.62 8.77
N ARG A 56 9.11 -20.35 7.72
CA ARG A 56 9.87 -21.53 7.25
C ARG A 56 11.22 -21.13 6.66
N LEU A 57 11.30 -20.00 5.95
CA LEU A 57 12.54 -19.49 5.33
C LEU A 57 13.50 -18.91 6.36
N CYS A 58 12.96 -18.15 7.30
CA CYS A 58 13.74 -17.39 8.28
C CYS A 58 13.94 -18.13 9.61
N GLY A 59 13.28 -19.27 9.81
CA GLY A 59 13.26 -19.95 11.10
C GLY A 59 12.39 -19.22 12.13
N PRO A 60 12.45 -19.65 13.41
CA PRO A 60 11.69 -19.02 14.51
C PRO A 60 12.23 -17.63 14.87
N GLU A 61 13.39 -17.26 14.35
CA GLU A 61 13.98 -15.93 14.53
C GLU A 61 13.35 -14.98 13.51
N SER A 62 12.96 -13.83 14.01
CA SER A 62 12.19 -12.77 13.37
C SER A 62 12.47 -12.56 11.87
N TYR A 63 11.43 -12.52 11.10
CA TYR A 63 11.44 -11.95 9.74
C TYR A 63 10.74 -10.60 9.75
N VAL A 64 11.10 -9.75 8.79
CA VAL A 64 10.44 -8.48 8.54
C VAL A 64 9.85 -8.49 7.14
N PHE A 65 8.56 -8.19 7.04
CA PHE A 65 7.93 -7.87 5.78
C PHE A 65 8.35 -6.46 5.37
N GLY A 66 9.11 -6.37 4.29
CA GLY A 66 9.54 -5.12 3.68
C GLY A 66 8.49 -4.57 2.70
N ARG A 67 8.96 -4.06 1.56
CA ARG A 67 8.07 -3.54 0.53
C ARG A 67 7.18 -4.62 -0.05
N TYR A 68 5.97 -4.22 -0.40
CA TYR A 68 5.05 -5.06 -1.16
C TYR A 68 4.44 -4.29 -2.32
N SER A 69 4.03 -5.03 -3.33
CA SER A 69 3.11 -4.56 -4.36
C SER A 69 1.98 -5.57 -4.49
N PHE A 70 0.81 -5.11 -4.87
CA PHE A 70 -0.31 -6.00 -5.14
C PHE A 70 -1.05 -5.57 -6.40
N SER A 71 -1.67 -6.53 -7.05
CA SER A 71 -2.62 -6.32 -8.14
C SER A 71 -3.86 -7.16 -7.87
N SER A 72 -5.02 -6.60 -8.14
CA SER A 72 -6.28 -7.33 -8.15
C SER A 72 -6.70 -7.56 -9.60
N SER A 73 -7.21 -8.74 -9.90
CA SER A 73 -7.79 -9.05 -11.19
C SER A 73 -9.11 -9.78 -11.01
N GLU A 74 -10.10 -9.43 -11.82
CA GLU A 74 -11.32 -10.21 -11.96
C GLU A 74 -11.21 -10.98 -13.27
N THR A 75 -11.36 -12.30 -13.18
CA THR A 75 -11.43 -13.14 -14.37
C THR A 75 -12.90 -13.33 -14.71
N THR A 76 -13.38 -12.62 -15.72
CA THR A 76 -14.73 -12.87 -16.27
C THR A 76 -14.70 -14.22 -16.99
N PRO A 77 -15.52 -15.20 -16.60
CA PRO A 77 -15.58 -16.48 -17.31
C PRO A 77 -16.09 -16.25 -18.74
N ALA A 78 -15.52 -16.94 -19.70
CA ALA A 78 -15.91 -16.88 -21.11
C ALA A 78 -17.33 -17.40 -21.39
N SER A 79 -18.04 -17.95 -20.41
CA SER A 79 -19.45 -18.38 -20.47
C SER A 79 -20.27 -17.60 -19.45
N GLY A 80 -21.23 -16.85 -19.90
CA GLY A 80 -21.94 -15.77 -19.21
C GLY A 80 -22.83 -16.12 -18.01
N ASP A 81 -22.64 -17.22 -17.29
CA ASP A 81 -23.47 -17.62 -16.13
C ASP A 81 -22.68 -17.87 -14.83
N ALA A 82 -21.35 -17.61 -14.80
CA ALA A 82 -20.58 -17.72 -13.58
C ALA A 82 -20.08 -16.33 -13.14
N ALA A 83 -20.28 -16.00 -11.86
CA ALA A 83 -19.68 -14.81 -11.27
C ALA A 83 -18.15 -14.85 -11.46
N GLY A 84 -17.55 -13.74 -11.88
CA GLY A 84 -16.11 -13.61 -12.01
C GLY A 84 -15.43 -13.94 -10.68
N VAL A 85 -14.29 -14.64 -10.74
CA VAL A 85 -13.50 -14.91 -9.54
C VAL A 85 -12.52 -13.74 -9.39
N ALA A 86 -12.73 -12.94 -8.35
CA ALA A 86 -11.75 -11.92 -7.95
C ALA A 86 -10.50 -12.63 -7.43
N SER A 87 -9.33 -12.12 -7.76
CA SER A 87 -8.06 -12.60 -7.20
C SER A 87 -7.13 -11.45 -6.85
N VAL A 88 -6.35 -11.64 -5.78
CA VAL A 88 -5.26 -10.73 -5.39
C VAL A 88 -3.94 -11.45 -5.57
N THR A 89 -3.03 -10.83 -6.32
CA THR A 89 -1.63 -11.21 -6.36
C THR A 89 -0.83 -10.23 -5.53
N LEU A 90 -0.18 -10.73 -4.47
CA LEU A 90 0.70 -9.96 -3.59
C LEU A 90 2.15 -10.38 -3.84
N VAL A 91 3.02 -9.40 -4.07
CA VAL A 91 4.47 -9.57 -4.12
C VAL A 91 5.05 -8.86 -2.90
N GLN A 92 5.69 -9.61 -2.00
CA GLN A 92 6.17 -9.15 -0.71
C GLN A 92 7.66 -9.43 -0.55
N ASN A 93 8.45 -8.41 -0.23
CA ASN A 93 9.84 -8.62 0.18
C ASN A 93 9.88 -9.07 1.64
N VAL A 94 10.75 -10.04 1.93
CA VAL A 94 10.99 -10.59 3.28
C VAL A 94 12.47 -10.61 3.55
N THR A 95 12.89 -10.15 4.72
CA THR A 95 14.28 -10.24 5.18
C THR A 95 14.33 -11.01 6.48
N CYS A 96 15.21 -12.02 6.56
CA CYS A 96 15.42 -12.82 7.76
C CYS A 96 16.47 -12.19 8.69
N GLY A 97 16.39 -12.51 9.98
CA GLY A 97 17.39 -12.08 10.96
C GLY A 97 17.35 -10.60 11.35
N MET A 98 16.47 -9.84 10.71
CA MET A 98 16.14 -8.53 11.23
C MET A 98 15.10 -8.70 12.35
N ARG A 99 15.52 -8.51 13.59
CA ARG A 99 14.59 -7.98 14.59
C ARG A 99 13.91 -6.77 13.95
N GLU A 100 12.59 -6.64 14.17
CA GLU A 100 11.88 -5.36 14.00
C GLU A 100 12.88 -4.25 14.31
N ALA A 101 13.19 -3.40 13.32
CA ALA A 101 14.27 -2.45 13.47
C ALA A 101 14.06 -1.74 14.81
N GLU A 102 14.89 -2.06 15.79
CA GLU A 102 14.94 -1.23 16.99
C GLU A 102 15.10 0.19 16.45
N PRO A 103 14.24 1.14 16.85
CA PRO A 103 14.31 2.50 16.35
C PRO A 103 15.75 2.90 16.40
N ALA A 104 16.29 3.32 15.26
CA ALA A 104 17.74 3.50 15.00
C ALA A 104 18.41 3.98 16.30
N SER A 105 19.21 3.11 16.90
CA SER A 105 19.65 3.22 18.29
C SER A 105 20.36 4.57 18.45
N GLY A 106 19.67 5.56 19.00
CA GLY A 106 20.17 6.93 19.17
C GLY A 106 19.26 8.04 18.62
N ALA A 107 18.25 7.77 17.81
CA ALA A 107 17.31 8.81 17.43
C ALA A 107 16.38 9.11 18.62
N THR A 108 16.51 10.31 19.19
CA THR A 108 15.57 10.79 20.21
C THR A 108 14.19 10.90 19.57
N PRO A 109 13.13 10.26 20.14
CA PRO A 109 11.79 10.43 19.63
C PRO A 109 11.42 11.90 19.55
N ALA A 110 10.79 12.31 18.45
CA ALA A 110 10.29 13.66 18.31
C ALA A 110 9.22 13.94 19.39
N PRO A 111 9.17 15.14 19.99
CA PRO A 111 8.12 15.48 20.95
C PRO A 111 6.74 15.40 20.29
N PRO A 112 5.65 15.20 21.07
CA PRO A 112 4.30 15.30 20.52
C PRO A 112 4.09 16.65 19.84
N LEU A 113 3.38 16.67 18.70
CA LEU A 113 3.03 17.91 18.01
C LEU A 113 2.11 18.75 18.88
N SER A 114 2.49 20.00 19.11
CA SER A 114 1.63 20.99 19.74
C SER A 114 0.64 21.58 18.72
N GLU A 115 -0.40 22.24 19.20
CA GLU A 115 -1.34 22.96 18.34
C GLU A 115 -0.63 24.01 17.48
N ALA A 116 0.33 24.73 18.04
CA ALA A 116 1.14 25.71 17.31
C ALA A 116 2.01 25.06 16.21
N ASP A 117 2.49 23.83 16.44
CA ASP A 117 3.19 23.07 15.40
C ASP A 117 2.23 22.67 14.27
N LEU A 118 1.03 22.23 14.59
CA LEU A 118 0.00 21.88 13.59
C LEU A 118 -0.41 23.11 12.77
N GLU A 119 -0.64 24.25 13.40
CA GLU A 119 -0.94 25.50 12.71
C GLU A 119 0.16 25.92 11.72
N ARG A 120 1.41 25.70 12.08
CA ARG A 120 2.56 26.02 11.25
C ARG A 120 2.82 25.00 10.15
N LEU A 121 2.73 23.71 10.47
CA LEU A 121 3.13 22.61 9.58
C LEU A 121 2.04 22.25 8.56
N THR A 122 0.76 22.39 8.94
CA THR A 122 -0.34 22.01 8.03
C THR A 122 -0.32 22.79 6.71
N PRO A 123 -0.25 24.14 6.69
CA PRO A 123 -0.16 24.87 5.43
C PRO A 123 1.09 24.54 4.60
N MET A 124 2.16 24.13 5.25
CA MET A 124 3.39 23.70 4.58
C MET A 124 3.19 22.38 3.86
N ILE A 125 2.57 21.39 4.51
CA ILE A 125 2.27 20.09 3.88
C ILE A 125 1.25 20.27 2.75
N ASP A 126 0.26 21.12 2.92
CA ASP A 126 -0.68 21.46 1.84
C ASP A 126 0.07 22.02 0.62
N GLY A 127 0.99 22.96 0.84
CA GLY A 127 1.82 23.53 -0.23
C GLY A 127 2.76 22.52 -0.90
N LEU A 128 3.38 21.62 -0.13
CA LEU A 128 4.21 20.52 -0.67
C LEU A 128 3.38 19.53 -1.48
N THR A 129 2.21 19.17 -0.99
CA THR A 129 1.27 18.25 -1.64
C THR A 129 0.79 18.84 -2.98
N GLU A 130 0.37 20.11 -2.97
CA GLU A 130 -0.05 20.81 -4.19
C GLU A 130 1.08 20.89 -5.21
N ARG A 131 2.28 21.22 -4.79
CA ARG A 131 3.46 21.30 -5.66
C ARG A 131 3.82 19.95 -6.24
N TYR A 132 3.76 18.87 -5.45
CA TYR A 132 4.01 17.51 -5.92
C TYR A 132 3.02 17.10 -7.00
N PHE A 133 1.74 17.26 -6.74
CA PHE A 133 0.71 16.90 -7.70
C PHE A 133 0.77 17.74 -8.96
N SER A 134 0.95 19.08 -8.86
CA SER A 134 1.14 19.94 -10.02
C SER A 134 2.35 19.49 -10.85
N ALA A 135 3.45 19.08 -10.20
CA ALA A 135 4.60 18.56 -10.91
C ALA A 135 4.31 17.24 -11.64
N VAL A 136 3.48 16.36 -11.06
CA VAL A 136 3.03 15.11 -11.71
C VAL A 136 2.09 15.41 -12.88
N GLU A 137 1.10 16.26 -12.68
CA GLU A 137 0.09 16.62 -13.68
C GLU A 137 0.68 17.36 -14.89
N GLU A 138 1.68 18.21 -14.66
CA GLU A 138 2.36 18.98 -15.70
C GLU A 138 3.60 18.27 -16.28
N ALA A 139 3.82 16.98 -15.93
CA ALA A 139 4.97 16.20 -16.36
C ALA A 139 6.34 16.81 -15.98
N ARG A 140 6.41 17.56 -14.87
CA ARG A 140 7.66 18.09 -14.32
C ARG A 140 8.36 17.00 -13.47
N HIS A 141 8.76 15.90 -14.16
CA HIS A 141 9.20 14.66 -13.52
C HIS A 141 10.42 14.83 -12.62
N ALA A 142 11.38 15.69 -13.00
CA ALA A 142 12.54 15.96 -12.15
C ALA A 142 12.16 16.61 -10.83
N GLU A 143 11.14 17.49 -10.83
CA GLU A 143 10.65 18.16 -9.64
C GLU A 143 9.90 17.18 -8.74
N SER A 144 8.97 16.36 -9.30
CA SER A 144 8.25 15.37 -8.53
C SER A 144 9.20 14.33 -7.92
N LEU A 145 10.19 13.85 -8.66
CA LEU A 145 11.21 12.92 -8.17
C LEU A 145 12.05 13.52 -7.03
N ALA A 146 12.46 14.79 -7.15
CA ALA A 146 13.25 15.48 -6.13
C ALA A 146 12.54 15.66 -4.78
N MET A 147 11.21 15.52 -4.75
CA MET A 147 10.40 15.59 -3.53
C MET A 147 10.23 14.22 -2.85
N THR A 148 10.66 13.13 -3.49
CA THR A 148 10.49 11.76 -2.99
C THR A 148 11.76 11.24 -2.33
N SER A 149 11.59 10.32 -1.38
CA SER A 149 12.72 9.60 -0.79
C SER A 149 13.25 8.52 -1.73
N GLU A 150 14.52 8.18 -1.58
CA GLU A 150 15.13 7.05 -2.29
C GLU A 150 14.41 5.73 -1.96
N GLU A 151 13.96 5.57 -0.72
CA GLU A 151 13.18 4.40 -0.29
C GLU A 151 11.86 4.26 -1.05
N MET A 152 11.14 5.37 -1.28
CA MET A 152 9.89 5.35 -2.03
C MET A 152 10.12 4.98 -3.49
N THR A 153 11.17 5.49 -4.09
CA THR A 153 11.46 5.29 -5.52
C THR A 153 12.22 3.99 -5.80
N GLY A 154 12.82 3.38 -4.75
CA GLY A 154 13.69 2.22 -4.91
C GLY A 154 15.01 2.55 -5.59
N GLY A 155 15.42 3.83 -5.58
CA GLY A 155 16.59 4.30 -6.31
C GLY A 155 16.35 4.47 -7.81
N ALA A 156 15.09 4.58 -8.24
CA ALA A 156 14.75 4.77 -9.65
C ALA A 156 15.44 6.02 -10.21
N SER A 157 16.04 5.87 -11.38
CA SER A 157 16.58 7.00 -12.14
C SER A 157 15.47 7.93 -12.63
N LEU A 158 15.80 9.18 -12.96
CA LEU A 158 14.85 10.10 -13.55
C LEU A 158 14.20 9.52 -14.84
N ALA A 159 14.96 8.77 -15.65
CA ALA A 159 14.42 8.16 -16.88
C ALA A 159 13.37 7.08 -16.57
N GLU A 160 13.57 6.27 -15.54
CA GLU A 160 12.60 5.25 -15.11
C GLU A 160 11.36 5.89 -14.48
N TRP A 161 11.56 6.89 -13.64
CA TRP A 161 10.48 7.68 -13.06
C TRP A 161 9.61 8.33 -14.13
N THR A 162 10.24 9.03 -15.10
CA THR A 162 9.56 9.66 -16.23
C THR A 162 8.74 8.65 -17.00
N ARG A 163 9.34 7.52 -17.41
CA ARG A 163 8.64 6.47 -18.18
C ARG A 163 7.40 5.95 -17.43
N THR A 164 7.53 5.69 -16.14
CA THR A 164 6.41 5.20 -15.32
C THR A 164 5.28 6.23 -15.24
N ARG A 165 5.60 7.49 -15.00
CA ARG A 165 4.60 8.58 -14.89
C ARG A 165 3.96 8.89 -16.23
N ASP A 166 4.71 8.89 -17.31
CA ASP A 166 4.17 9.09 -18.67
C ASP A 166 3.22 7.95 -19.06
N GLN A 167 3.54 6.71 -18.70
CA GLN A 167 2.63 5.59 -18.93
C GLN A 167 1.33 5.76 -18.14
N GLN A 168 1.39 6.07 -16.84
CA GLN A 168 0.21 6.30 -16.00
C GLN A 168 -0.66 7.42 -16.58
N ARG A 169 -0.04 8.52 -17.00
CA ARG A 169 -0.73 9.63 -17.63
C ARG A 169 -1.35 9.26 -18.99
N ALA A 170 -0.62 8.49 -19.81
CA ALA A 170 -1.14 8.00 -21.07
C ALA A 170 -2.37 7.11 -20.89
N GLU A 171 -2.45 6.36 -19.81
CA GLU A 171 -3.60 5.53 -19.46
C GLU A 171 -4.75 6.35 -18.87
N ALA A 172 -4.47 7.31 -17.97
CA ALA A 172 -5.47 8.09 -17.26
C ALA A 172 -6.08 9.23 -18.12
N GLY A 173 -5.35 9.78 -19.05
CA GLY A 173 -5.72 10.98 -19.82
C GLY A 173 -5.30 12.27 -19.13
N ALA A 174 -5.93 13.39 -19.47
CA ALA A 174 -5.68 14.67 -18.83
C ALA A 174 -6.27 14.73 -17.41
N PRO A 175 -5.62 15.44 -16.47
CA PRO A 175 -6.20 15.68 -15.16
C PRO A 175 -7.43 16.60 -15.27
N VAL A 176 -8.49 16.28 -14.53
CA VAL A 176 -9.75 17.03 -14.51
C VAL A 176 -9.91 17.78 -13.18
N SER A 177 -9.74 17.07 -12.06
CA SER A 177 -9.86 17.66 -10.73
C SER A 177 -9.08 16.85 -9.70
N ARG A 178 -8.74 17.51 -8.59
CA ARG A 178 -8.14 16.87 -7.42
C ARG A 178 -8.62 17.53 -6.14
N GLN A 179 -8.78 16.76 -5.10
CA GLN A 179 -9.17 17.23 -3.78
C GLN A 179 -8.38 16.46 -2.71
N VAL A 180 -7.76 17.20 -1.79
CA VAL A 180 -7.30 16.64 -0.52
C VAL A 180 -8.53 16.41 0.37
N ALA A 181 -8.74 15.17 0.77
CA ALA A 181 -9.89 14.78 1.58
C ALA A 181 -9.59 14.91 3.08
N ARG A 182 -8.35 14.60 3.47
CA ARG A 182 -7.94 14.63 4.88
C ARG A 182 -6.43 14.76 5.02
N LEU A 183 -5.98 15.48 6.04
CA LEU A 183 -4.61 15.50 6.52
C LEU A 183 -4.58 14.99 7.97
N THR A 184 -3.78 13.98 8.24
CA THR A 184 -3.62 13.39 9.58
C THR A 184 -2.15 13.39 9.97
N TRP A 185 -1.88 13.81 11.20
CA TRP A 185 -0.53 13.88 11.75
C TRP A 185 -0.23 12.73 12.71
N TYR A 186 1.00 12.24 12.64
CA TYR A 186 1.52 11.24 13.57
C TYR A 186 2.92 11.66 14.03
N ALA A 187 3.18 11.49 15.34
CA ALA A 187 4.50 11.63 15.92
C ALA A 187 4.98 10.25 16.36
N ASN A 188 6.12 9.81 15.85
CA ASN A 188 6.76 8.53 16.18
C ASN A 188 5.83 7.32 16.08
N PRO A 189 5.16 7.07 14.96
CA PRO A 189 4.32 5.88 14.85
C PRO A 189 5.17 4.62 15.03
N ALA A 190 4.60 3.60 15.67
CA ALA A 190 5.31 2.36 15.95
C ALA A 190 5.74 1.65 14.66
N GLY A 191 6.93 1.03 14.68
CA GLY A 191 7.43 0.22 13.58
C GLY A 191 8.04 1.01 12.41
N VAL A 192 8.20 2.32 12.54
CA VAL A 192 8.86 3.18 11.54
C VAL A 192 9.89 4.09 12.19
N THR A 193 10.72 4.75 11.37
CA THR A 193 11.72 5.73 11.84
C THR A 193 11.04 6.80 12.70
N PRO A 194 11.56 7.10 13.92
CA PRO A 194 11.03 8.18 14.74
C PRO A 194 11.05 9.52 14.01
N GLY A 195 9.98 10.32 14.20
CA GLY A 195 9.81 11.62 13.56
C GLY A 195 8.34 11.97 13.36
N TYR A 196 8.11 12.98 12.53
CA TYR A 196 6.77 13.45 12.20
C TYR A 196 6.34 12.97 10.83
N TYR A 197 5.11 12.48 10.76
CA TYR A 197 4.48 11.98 9.55
C TYR A 197 3.18 12.73 9.30
N ALA A 198 3.00 13.20 8.07
CA ALA A 198 1.75 13.77 7.60
C ALA A 198 1.16 12.84 6.54
N ALA A 199 0.04 12.21 6.84
CA ALA A 199 -0.73 11.40 5.90
C ALA A 199 -1.78 12.30 5.23
N VAL A 200 -1.71 12.40 3.91
CA VAL A 200 -2.61 13.19 3.08
C VAL A 200 -3.43 12.26 2.22
N ASP A 201 -4.70 12.10 2.57
CA ASP A 201 -5.66 11.35 1.77
C ASP A 201 -6.23 12.23 0.66
N TYR A 202 -6.34 11.72 -0.55
CA TYR A 202 -6.79 12.49 -1.70
C TYR A 202 -7.64 11.69 -2.67
N VAL A 203 -8.38 12.42 -3.49
CA VAL A 203 -9.04 11.92 -4.70
C VAL A 203 -8.67 12.81 -5.88
N ALA A 204 -8.60 12.20 -7.05
CA ALA A 204 -8.44 12.90 -8.31
C ALA A 204 -9.34 12.28 -9.38
N SER A 205 -9.76 13.10 -10.33
CA SER A 205 -10.49 12.65 -11.53
C SER A 205 -9.64 12.99 -12.75
N TRP A 206 -9.55 12.05 -13.66
CA TRP A 206 -8.86 12.14 -14.93
C TRP A 206 -9.87 11.86 -16.05
N GLU A 207 -9.52 12.13 -17.29
CA GLU A 207 -10.44 11.92 -18.43
C GLU A 207 -11.01 10.50 -18.53
N ARG A 208 -10.23 9.46 -18.15
CA ARG A 208 -10.58 8.05 -18.38
C ARG A 208 -10.73 7.23 -17.09
N ARG A 209 -10.26 7.74 -15.96
CA ARG A 209 -10.33 7.05 -14.67
C ARG A 209 -10.34 8.03 -13.51
N ASP A 210 -10.86 7.59 -12.39
CA ASP A 210 -10.67 8.27 -11.11
C ASP A 210 -9.50 7.66 -10.36
N GLU A 211 -8.97 8.40 -9.41
CA GLU A 211 -7.87 8.00 -8.55
C GLU A 211 -8.22 8.35 -7.10
N CYS A 212 -7.95 7.45 -6.17
CA CYS A 212 -7.90 7.76 -4.76
C CYS A 212 -6.64 7.18 -4.13
N GLY A 213 -6.18 7.77 -3.05
CA GLY A 213 -4.99 7.28 -2.40
C GLY A 213 -4.53 8.17 -1.27
N TYR A 214 -3.29 7.92 -0.87
CA TYR A 214 -2.64 8.76 0.14
C TYR A 214 -1.17 9.00 -0.16
N LEU A 215 -0.68 10.11 0.38
CA LEU A 215 0.74 10.47 0.45
C LEU A 215 1.20 10.47 1.90
N ILE A 216 2.43 10.04 2.17
CA ILE A 216 3.06 10.16 3.48
C ILE A 216 4.29 11.05 3.36
N TRP A 217 4.21 12.21 3.95
CA TRP A 217 5.32 13.13 4.14
C TRP A 217 6.01 12.84 5.46
N PHE A 218 7.33 12.84 5.49
CA PHE A 218 8.14 12.55 6.67
C PHE A 218 9.18 13.62 6.91
N SER A 219 9.38 13.98 8.18
CA SER A 219 10.52 14.74 8.68
C SER A 219 10.96 14.19 10.04
N PRO A 220 12.26 13.99 10.28
CA PRO A 220 12.76 13.46 11.55
C PRO A 220 12.56 14.42 12.73
N ASP A 221 12.51 15.72 12.50
CA ASP A 221 12.50 16.77 13.52
C ASP A 221 11.40 17.84 13.34
N GLY A 222 10.56 17.71 12.32
CA GLY A 222 9.53 18.70 11.99
C GLY A 222 10.08 20.00 11.38
N VAL A 223 11.35 19.99 10.99
CA VAL A 223 12.00 21.05 10.22
C VAL A 223 12.02 20.65 8.75
N ILE A 224 11.94 21.63 7.86
CA ILE A 224 12.01 21.40 6.42
C ILE A 224 13.44 20.93 6.05
N PRO A 225 13.57 19.96 5.09
CA PRO A 225 12.51 19.51 4.18
C PRO A 225 11.73 18.28 4.69
N PHE A 226 10.41 18.33 4.54
CA PHE A 226 9.61 17.10 4.49
C PHE A 226 9.86 16.39 3.16
N THR A 227 9.98 15.08 3.22
CA THR A 227 10.20 14.23 2.04
C THR A 227 9.04 13.27 1.89
N LEU A 228 8.55 13.08 0.66
CA LEU A 228 7.52 12.10 0.36
C LEU A 228 8.11 10.69 0.43
N THR A 229 7.71 9.93 1.45
CA THR A 229 8.26 8.59 1.71
C THR A 229 7.35 7.46 1.24
N ARG A 230 6.08 7.76 0.98
CA ARG A 230 5.12 6.79 0.47
C ARG A 230 4.03 7.46 -0.33
N GLN A 231 3.68 6.84 -1.44
CA GLN A 231 2.46 7.11 -2.19
C GLN A 231 1.76 5.77 -2.42
N GLN A 232 0.48 5.72 -2.14
CA GLN A 232 -0.39 4.64 -2.57
C GLN A 232 -1.53 5.24 -3.37
N GLN A 233 -1.88 4.59 -4.48
CA GLN A 233 -2.94 5.04 -5.37
C GLN A 233 -3.73 3.85 -5.88
N THR A 234 -5.02 4.03 -6.00
CA THR A 234 -5.97 3.08 -6.59
C THR A 234 -6.65 3.77 -7.75
N TRP A 235 -6.67 3.11 -8.89
CA TRP A 235 -7.29 3.60 -10.11
C TRP A 235 -8.65 2.94 -10.32
N LEU A 236 -9.64 3.71 -10.72
CA LEU A 236 -11.00 3.29 -11.03
C LEU A 236 -11.32 3.72 -12.46
N ASP A 237 -11.36 2.76 -13.38
CA ASP A 237 -11.66 3.06 -14.78
C ASP A 237 -13.13 3.46 -14.96
N HIS A 238 -13.39 4.51 -15.74
CA HIS A 238 -14.77 4.98 -16.02
C HIS A 238 -15.60 3.98 -16.83
N GLY A 239 -14.96 2.95 -17.40
CA GLY A 239 -15.65 1.85 -18.10
C GLY A 239 -16.20 0.75 -17.20
N LEU A 240 -15.95 0.82 -15.88
CA LEU A 240 -16.52 -0.13 -14.93
C LEU A 240 -18.03 0.13 -14.76
N ASP A 241 -18.80 -0.94 -14.50
CA ASP A 241 -20.18 -0.78 -14.09
C ASP A 241 -20.29 -0.10 -12.70
N ASP A 242 -21.46 0.51 -12.43
CA ASP A 242 -21.68 1.30 -11.23
C ASP A 242 -21.50 0.50 -9.93
N GLU A 243 -21.84 -0.80 -9.93
CA GLU A 243 -21.72 -1.66 -8.75
C GLU A 243 -20.27 -1.98 -8.43
N THR A 244 -19.48 -2.37 -9.43
CA THR A 244 -18.05 -2.62 -9.33
C THR A 244 -17.31 -1.34 -8.91
N HIS A 245 -17.64 -0.20 -9.53
CA HIS A 245 -17.05 1.08 -9.20
C HIS A 245 -17.35 1.48 -7.74
N ALA A 246 -18.60 1.31 -7.28
CA ALA A 246 -18.98 1.59 -5.90
C ALA A 246 -18.27 0.67 -4.90
N ALA A 247 -18.15 -0.63 -5.21
CA ALA A 247 -17.46 -1.60 -4.36
C ALA A 247 -15.98 -1.26 -4.17
N ILE A 248 -15.27 -0.94 -5.26
CA ILE A 248 -13.86 -0.52 -5.20
C ILE A 248 -13.73 0.78 -4.41
N ARG A 249 -14.59 1.78 -4.65
CA ARG A 249 -14.60 3.01 -3.86
C ARG A 249 -14.78 2.76 -2.38
N GLN A 250 -15.74 1.93 -2.01
CA GLN A 250 -15.99 1.59 -0.62
C GLN A 250 -14.79 0.88 0.03
N GLN A 251 -14.13 0.01 -0.69
CA GLN A 251 -13.02 -0.78 -0.17
C GLN A 251 -11.70 -0.01 -0.07
N PHE A 252 -11.35 0.78 -1.08
CA PHE A 252 -10.03 1.39 -1.21
C PHE A 252 -10.03 2.91 -1.07
N CYS A 253 -11.19 3.55 -1.24
CA CYS A 253 -11.37 4.99 -1.15
C CYS A 253 -12.31 5.38 0.00
N ALA A 254 -12.47 4.53 1.01
CA ALA A 254 -13.45 4.68 2.12
C ALA A 254 -13.21 5.93 3.01
N ILE A 255 -12.35 6.83 2.58
CA ILE A 255 -11.99 8.06 3.28
C ILE A 255 -12.86 9.25 2.86
N LEU A 256 -13.80 8.99 1.95
CA LEU A 256 -14.65 10.02 1.32
C LEU A 256 -16.09 9.94 1.79
#